data_671dd05a19954cd0ab3102e1916fac15
#
_entry.id   671dd05a19954cd0ab3102e1916fac15
#
_cell.length_a   1.000
_cell.length_b   1.000
_cell.length_c   1.000
_cell.angle_alpha   90.00
_cell.angle_beta   90.00
_cell.angle_gamma   90.00
#
_symmetry.space_group_name_H-M   'P 1'
#
loop_
_entity.id
_entity.type
_entity.pdbx_description
1 polymer ?
#
loop_
_entity_poly.entity_id
_entity_poly.type
_entity_poly.pdbx_seq_one_letter_code
_entity_poly.pdbx_strand_id
1 'polypeptide(L)'
;EAATQNTEVQFKIDSKILDTYNSVNGTSYEMYPQENVTFTNNGKTTIEAGERTSEKVEVELVAGSTSSKITYALPISVELKNGNTVLEQKYQNYIYLIRPKGQIPDISKGLVKNFCYIEVKSDNILNAGEYTMKESGKPFFDVVHIFAAKLNFQPSGSEAGRVFLECGDDIKYIFQNADKLIRPLQEKGIKVCLSMFGSNGVGLANLSKETAISVAKEIKYYVETYGLDGVDFDDEWADYKKHNLQNTYKGFDAPSGDNYARLIYECRRLMPDKLITVYEFGTPPLNGTTRVTGDIVVENQKVVDMIDYTYYGSYGSYATNRENTVKVPREMYGPCPVNLNFIVNDGGQKNENY
;
A
#
# COMPACT_ATOMS: atom_id res chain seq x y z
N GLU A 1 -25.99 4.69 20.25
CA GLU A 1 -26.92 5.19 21.27
C GLU A 1 -26.15 5.68 22.48
N ALA A 2 -26.76 6.55 23.32
CA ALA A 2 -26.16 6.96 24.58
C ALA A 2 -26.29 5.84 25.63
N ALA A 3 -25.33 5.73 26.54
CA ALA A 3 -25.37 4.75 27.61
C ALA A 3 -26.55 5.05 28.57
N THR A 4 -27.34 4.03 28.91
CA THR A 4 -28.49 4.19 29.80
C THR A 4 -28.08 4.21 31.29
N GLN A 5 -26.86 3.76 31.58
CA GLN A 5 -26.23 3.76 32.91
C GLN A 5 -24.72 3.86 32.74
N ASN A 6 -24.01 4.18 33.83
CA ASN A 6 -22.56 4.16 33.82
C ASN A 6 -22.05 2.79 33.39
N THR A 7 -21.23 2.75 32.34
CA THR A 7 -20.71 1.51 31.75
C THR A 7 -19.20 1.51 31.83
N GLU A 8 -18.63 0.66 32.67
CA GLU A 8 -17.18 0.47 32.79
C GLU A 8 -16.65 -0.31 31.58
N VAL A 9 -15.60 0.21 30.95
CA VAL A 9 -14.89 -0.37 29.83
C VAL A 9 -13.47 -0.74 30.27
N GLN A 10 -13.05 -1.99 29.99
CA GLN A 10 -11.72 -2.48 30.28
C GLN A 10 -11.00 -2.89 29.01
N PHE A 11 -9.81 -2.29 28.78
CA PHE A 11 -8.86 -2.70 27.79
C PHE A 11 -7.79 -3.57 28.43
N LYS A 12 -7.42 -4.68 27.80
CA LYS A 12 -6.35 -5.58 28.28
C LYS A 12 -5.62 -6.25 27.12
N ILE A 13 -4.37 -6.64 27.35
CA ILE A 13 -3.63 -7.47 26.41
C ILE A 13 -4.18 -8.91 26.49
N ASP A 14 -4.47 -9.51 25.31
CA ASP A 14 -5.01 -10.87 25.22
C ASP A 14 -4.29 -11.66 24.11
N SER A 15 -3.38 -12.55 24.50
CA SER A 15 -2.56 -13.34 23.58
C SER A 15 -3.36 -14.26 22.67
N LYS A 16 -4.54 -14.72 23.07
CA LYS A 16 -5.40 -15.60 22.27
C LYS A 16 -5.86 -14.94 20.98
N ILE A 17 -6.00 -13.60 20.99
CA ILE A 17 -6.35 -12.83 19.79
C ILE A 17 -5.22 -12.93 18.76
N LEU A 18 -3.95 -12.89 19.22
CA LEU A 18 -2.79 -13.01 18.32
C LEU A 18 -2.69 -14.39 17.70
N ASP A 19 -2.92 -15.46 18.48
CA ASP A 19 -2.91 -16.83 17.96
C ASP A 19 -3.95 -17.00 16.84
N THR A 20 -5.15 -16.47 17.05
CA THR A 20 -6.22 -16.49 16.05
C THR A 20 -5.84 -15.67 14.82
N TYR A 21 -5.31 -14.46 15.03
CA TYR A 21 -4.89 -13.58 13.93
C TYR A 21 -3.81 -14.23 13.07
N ASN A 22 -2.75 -14.77 13.68
CA ASN A 22 -1.67 -15.44 12.97
C ASN A 22 -2.18 -16.64 12.16
N SER A 23 -3.06 -17.45 12.75
CA SER A 23 -3.66 -18.61 12.06
C SER A 23 -4.49 -18.21 10.85
N VAL A 24 -5.34 -17.19 10.98
CA VAL A 24 -6.23 -16.73 9.89
C VAL A 24 -5.46 -16.08 8.75
N ASN A 25 -4.40 -15.31 9.08
CA ASN A 25 -3.66 -14.54 8.10
C ASN A 25 -2.39 -15.25 7.60
N GLY A 26 -2.07 -16.44 8.10
CA GLY A 26 -0.84 -17.19 7.75
C GLY A 26 0.43 -16.44 8.17
N THR A 27 0.36 -15.65 9.26
CA THR A 27 1.49 -14.88 9.81
C THR A 27 2.06 -15.56 11.06
N SER A 28 3.23 -15.07 11.51
CA SER A 28 3.90 -15.56 12.72
C SER A 28 4.42 -14.40 13.58
N TYR A 29 3.61 -13.34 13.74
CA TYR A 29 4.01 -12.20 14.54
C TYR A 29 4.21 -12.60 16.00
N GLU A 30 5.30 -12.09 16.58
CA GLU A 30 5.56 -12.20 18.02
C GLU A 30 4.77 -11.13 18.77
N MET A 31 4.40 -11.46 20.00
CA MET A 31 3.74 -10.47 20.86
C MET A 31 4.73 -9.38 21.30
N TYR A 32 4.29 -8.12 21.26
CA TYR A 32 5.08 -7.02 21.80
C TYR A 32 5.31 -7.26 23.30
N PRO A 33 6.55 -7.06 23.82
CA PRO A 33 6.85 -7.32 25.22
C PRO A 33 5.90 -6.56 26.15
N GLN A 34 5.17 -7.26 26.99
CA GLN A 34 4.11 -6.67 27.82
C GLN A 34 4.65 -5.68 28.85
N GLU A 35 5.87 -5.91 29.34
CA GLU A 35 6.59 -5.01 30.24
C GLU A 35 6.89 -3.65 29.64
N ASN A 36 6.83 -3.54 28.31
CA ASN A 36 7.04 -2.32 27.56
C ASN A 36 5.74 -1.59 27.19
N VAL A 37 4.58 -2.05 27.73
CA VAL A 37 3.26 -1.49 27.43
C VAL A 37 2.63 -0.94 28.71
N THR A 38 2.23 0.31 28.67
CA THR A 38 1.52 0.94 29.78
C THR A 38 0.19 1.51 29.28
N PHE A 39 -0.89 1.20 29.99
CA PHE A 39 -2.21 1.81 29.76
C PHE A 39 -2.49 2.87 30.81
N THR A 40 -3.01 4.04 30.40
CA THR A 40 -3.58 5.00 31.36
C THR A 40 -4.71 4.31 32.16
N ASN A 41 -4.81 4.62 33.44
CA ASN A 41 -5.79 4.05 34.38
C ASN A 41 -5.85 2.51 34.34
N ASN A 42 -4.72 1.84 34.09
CA ASN A 42 -4.67 0.38 33.90
C ASN A 42 -5.68 -0.15 32.89
N GLY A 43 -5.91 0.60 31.83
CA GLY A 43 -6.83 0.25 30.75
C GLY A 43 -8.32 0.44 31.08
N LYS A 44 -8.67 1.17 32.14
CA LYS A 44 -10.06 1.40 32.56
C LYS A 44 -10.55 2.78 32.17
N THR A 45 -11.81 2.84 31.73
CA THR A 45 -12.57 4.08 31.54
C THR A 45 -14.05 3.81 31.75
N THR A 46 -14.84 4.86 31.89
CA THR A 46 -16.30 4.79 32.06
C THR A 46 -17.01 5.64 31.01
N ILE A 47 -18.06 5.07 30.40
CA ILE A 47 -19.03 5.83 29.64
C ILE A 47 -20.13 6.21 30.61
N GLU A 48 -20.27 7.49 30.92
CA GLU A 48 -21.27 7.99 31.84
C GLU A 48 -22.70 7.85 31.28
N ALA A 49 -23.68 7.70 32.16
CA ALA A 49 -25.08 7.64 31.73
C ALA A 49 -25.47 8.91 30.96
N GLY A 50 -26.09 8.72 29.79
CA GLY A 50 -26.43 9.81 28.87
C GLY A 50 -25.35 10.14 27.83
N GLU A 51 -24.12 9.64 28.02
CA GLU A 51 -23.01 9.88 27.10
C GLU A 51 -22.85 8.76 26.06
N ARG A 52 -22.13 9.05 24.98
CA ARG A 52 -21.83 8.09 23.89
C ARG A 52 -20.36 7.68 23.84
N THR A 53 -19.52 8.40 24.56
CA THR A 53 -18.07 8.21 24.57
C THR A 53 -17.55 8.30 25.99
N SER A 54 -16.42 7.64 26.24
CA SER A 54 -15.66 7.80 27.46
C SER A 54 -14.47 8.72 27.26
N GLU A 55 -13.76 9.05 28.33
CA GLU A 55 -12.40 9.54 28.24
C GLU A 55 -11.52 8.48 27.53
N LYS A 56 -10.46 8.98 26.86
CA LYS A 56 -9.53 8.12 26.12
C LYS A 56 -8.66 7.31 27.07
N VAL A 57 -8.45 6.05 26.71
CA VAL A 57 -7.36 5.24 27.28
C VAL A 57 -6.18 5.34 26.33
N GLU A 58 -5.07 5.89 26.80
CA GLU A 58 -3.83 5.98 26.06
C GLU A 58 -2.97 4.75 26.31
N VAL A 59 -2.23 4.34 25.27
CA VAL A 59 -1.28 3.22 25.34
C VAL A 59 0.10 3.78 25.05
N GLU A 60 0.99 3.71 26.01
CA GLU A 60 2.39 4.07 25.88
C GLU A 60 3.21 2.82 25.58
N LEU A 61 4.11 2.92 24.60
CA LEU A 61 5.01 1.86 24.18
C LEU A 61 6.46 2.31 24.35
N VAL A 62 7.26 1.48 25.02
CA VAL A 62 8.70 1.69 25.17
C VAL A 62 9.43 0.64 24.34
N ALA A 63 10.39 1.06 23.51
CA ALA A 63 11.12 0.14 22.62
C ALA A 63 11.84 -0.98 23.37
N GLY A 64 12.46 -0.68 24.50
CA GLY A 64 13.14 -1.69 25.34
C GLY A 64 14.10 -2.57 24.53
N SER A 65 13.95 -3.89 24.67
CA SER A 65 14.76 -4.90 23.98
C SER A 65 14.20 -5.32 22.61
N THR A 66 13.24 -4.59 22.04
CA THR A 66 12.64 -4.94 20.75
C THR A 66 13.63 -4.84 19.60
N SER A 67 13.50 -5.74 18.62
CA SER A 67 14.30 -5.75 17.41
C SER A 67 13.65 -4.91 16.30
N SER A 68 14.43 -4.12 15.57
CA SER A 68 13.95 -3.44 14.36
C SER A 68 13.75 -4.37 13.15
N LYS A 69 14.18 -5.63 13.28
CA LYS A 69 14.13 -6.63 12.19
C LYS A 69 12.81 -7.39 12.11
N ILE A 70 11.97 -7.29 13.13
CA ILE A 70 10.70 -8.03 13.19
C ILE A 70 9.53 -7.10 13.45
N THR A 71 8.37 -7.54 13.00
CA THR A 71 7.08 -6.91 13.32
C THR A 71 6.50 -7.61 14.53
N TYR A 72 6.20 -6.84 15.55
CA TYR A 72 5.48 -7.31 16.73
C TYR A 72 3.99 -7.03 16.60
N ALA A 73 3.18 -7.79 17.32
CA ALA A 73 1.75 -7.53 17.46
C ALA A 73 1.38 -7.22 18.92
N LEU A 74 0.56 -6.19 19.12
CA LEU A 74 -0.06 -5.90 20.40
C LEU A 74 -1.56 -6.20 20.29
N PRO A 75 -1.99 -7.38 20.79
CA PRO A 75 -3.40 -7.76 20.79
C PRO A 75 -4.11 -7.15 22.01
N ILE A 76 -5.19 -6.40 21.76
CA ILE A 76 -5.99 -5.76 22.81
C ILE A 76 -7.43 -6.25 22.71
N SER A 77 -7.96 -6.77 23.81
CA SER A 77 -9.40 -7.02 23.98
C SER A 77 -10.08 -5.87 24.70
N VAL A 78 -11.35 -5.66 24.40
CA VAL A 78 -12.22 -4.67 25.03
C VAL A 78 -13.39 -5.41 25.64
N GLU A 79 -13.63 -5.18 26.95
CA GLU A 79 -14.72 -5.77 27.69
C GLU A 79 -15.58 -4.69 28.35
N LEU A 80 -16.88 -4.86 28.34
CA LEU A 80 -17.80 -4.10 29.19
C LEU A 80 -18.03 -4.88 30.48
N LYS A 81 -17.80 -4.23 31.64
CA LYS A 81 -17.86 -4.89 32.93
C LYS A 81 -19.23 -4.84 33.60
N ASN A 82 -20.04 -3.87 33.21
CA ASN A 82 -21.39 -3.67 33.74
C ASN A 82 -22.28 -3.05 32.64
N GLY A 83 -23.58 -3.02 32.90
CA GLY A 83 -24.54 -2.47 31.95
C GLY A 83 -25.20 -3.53 31.07
N ASN A 84 -26.25 -3.12 30.39
CA ASN A 84 -27.01 -3.97 29.45
C ASN A 84 -26.56 -3.80 28.00
N THR A 85 -25.46 -3.09 27.78
CA THR A 85 -24.90 -2.83 26.44
C THR A 85 -24.04 -4.03 26.02
N VAL A 86 -24.26 -4.52 24.81
CA VAL A 86 -23.45 -5.57 24.19
C VAL A 86 -22.52 -4.90 23.18
N LEU A 87 -21.22 -5.15 23.33
CA LEU A 87 -20.24 -4.70 22.36
C LEU A 87 -20.28 -5.60 21.13
N GLU A 88 -20.49 -5.02 19.94
CA GLU A 88 -20.46 -5.77 18.69
C GLU A 88 -19.09 -6.47 18.53
N GLN A 89 -19.09 -7.70 18.01
CA GLN A 89 -17.88 -8.53 17.88
C GLN A 89 -16.71 -7.80 17.18
N LYS A 90 -16.99 -7.00 16.16
CA LYS A 90 -15.98 -6.24 15.42
C LYS A 90 -15.24 -5.17 16.24
N TYR A 91 -15.76 -4.81 17.42
CA TYR A 91 -15.16 -3.81 18.33
C TYR A 91 -14.60 -4.43 19.61
N GLN A 92 -14.62 -5.76 19.74
CA GLN A 92 -14.12 -6.44 20.92
C GLN A 92 -12.61 -6.65 20.91
N ASN A 93 -12.01 -6.73 19.73
CA ASN A 93 -10.60 -7.10 19.55
C ASN A 93 -9.90 -6.16 18.57
N TYR A 94 -8.68 -5.78 18.95
CA TYR A 94 -7.79 -4.96 18.12
C TYR A 94 -6.41 -5.61 18.07
N ILE A 95 -5.75 -5.51 16.92
CA ILE A 95 -4.33 -5.85 16.76
C ILE A 95 -3.60 -4.63 16.21
N TYR A 96 -2.60 -4.18 16.96
CA TYR A 96 -1.67 -3.16 16.50
C TYR A 96 -0.37 -3.84 16.06
N LEU A 97 0.03 -3.64 14.80
CA LEU A 97 1.32 -4.10 14.30
C LEU A 97 2.36 -3.02 14.55
N ILE A 98 3.40 -3.38 15.29
CA ILE A 98 4.44 -2.46 15.76
C ILE A 98 5.75 -2.84 15.09
N ARG A 99 6.32 -1.88 14.36
CA ARG A 99 7.61 -2.03 13.68
C ARG A 99 8.60 -1.05 14.28
N PRO A 100 9.46 -1.50 15.21
CA PRO A 100 10.48 -0.64 15.78
C PRO A 100 11.38 -0.10 14.67
N LYS A 101 11.67 1.20 14.69
CA LYS A 101 12.52 1.83 13.69
C LYS A 101 13.99 1.53 14.00
N GLY A 102 14.69 0.91 13.04
CA GLY A 102 16.16 0.85 13.02
C GLY A 102 16.78 2.10 12.40
N GLN A 103 18.09 2.18 12.42
CA GLN A 103 18.82 3.17 11.64
C GLN A 103 18.79 2.77 10.18
N ILE A 104 18.23 3.64 9.32
CA ILE A 104 18.21 3.45 7.87
C ILE A 104 19.42 4.19 7.30
N PRO A 105 20.30 3.54 6.51
CA PRO A 105 21.46 4.17 5.92
C PRO A 105 21.06 5.23 4.89
N ASP A 106 21.85 6.28 4.78
CA ASP A 106 21.72 7.24 3.67
C ASP A 106 22.28 6.62 2.38
N ILE A 107 21.37 6.26 1.47
CA ILE A 107 21.71 5.73 0.15
C ILE A 107 21.65 6.78 -0.96
N SER A 108 21.52 8.06 -0.60
CA SER A 108 21.39 9.15 -1.58
C SER A 108 22.55 9.15 -2.59
N LYS A 109 22.19 9.27 -3.86
CA LYS A 109 23.06 9.37 -5.04
C LYS A 109 22.89 10.73 -5.72
N GLY A 110 22.56 11.76 -4.93
CA GLY A 110 22.22 13.09 -5.44
C GLY A 110 20.82 13.10 -6.06
N LEU A 111 20.69 13.67 -7.25
CA LEU A 111 19.40 13.77 -7.96
C LEU A 111 18.98 12.47 -8.66
N VAL A 112 19.91 11.52 -8.82
CA VAL A 112 19.63 10.27 -9.51
C VAL A 112 18.89 9.31 -8.59
N LYS A 113 17.75 8.78 -9.06
CA LYS A 113 16.98 7.72 -8.43
C LYS A 113 16.83 6.55 -9.38
N ASN A 114 17.06 5.35 -8.88
CA ASN A 114 16.93 4.12 -9.65
C ASN A 114 15.75 3.30 -9.13
N PHE A 115 14.88 2.91 -10.01
CA PHE A 115 13.68 2.13 -9.72
C PHE A 115 13.74 0.79 -10.44
N CYS A 116 13.17 -0.26 -9.84
CA CYS A 116 12.97 -1.50 -10.55
C CYS A 116 11.62 -2.13 -10.25
N TYR A 117 11.10 -2.87 -11.23
CA TYR A 117 10.00 -3.79 -11.09
C TYR A 117 10.53 -5.22 -10.92
N ILE A 118 9.86 -5.99 -10.08
CA ILE A 118 10.15 -7.41 -9.92
C ILE A 118 8.86 -8.20 -10.09
N GLU A 119 8.83 -9.03 -11.12
CA GLU A 119 7.75 -10.00 -11.33
C GLU A 119 7.91 -11.16 -10.33
N VAL A 120 7.29 -11.01 -9.18
CA VAL A 120 7.52 -11.84 -8.00
C VAL A 120 7.14 -13.31 -8.14
N LYS A 121 6.39 -13.66 -9.17
CA LYS A 121 6.13 -15.05 -9.54
C LYS A 121 7.33 -15.74 -10.22
N SER A 122 8.30 -14.99 -10.68
CA SER A 122 9.46 -15.47 -11.43
C SER A 122 10.80 -15.14 -10.76
N ASP A 123 10.84 -14.15 -9.88
CA ASP A 123 12.07 -13.70 -9.25
C ASP A 123 11.89 -13.35 -7.77
N ASN A 124 13.00 -13.43 -7.02
CA ASN A 124 13.01 -13.09 -5.60
C ASN A 124 13.23 -11.59 -5.42
N ILE A 125 12.33 -10.94 -4.68
CA ILE A 125 12.40 -9.50 -4.40
C ILE A 125 13.75 -9.08 -3.76
N LEU A 126 14.39 -9.96 -2.99
CA LEU A 126 15.68 -9.69 -2.34
C LEU A 126 16.83 -9.48 -3.34
N ASN A 127 16.70 -10.00 -4.57
CA ASN A 127 17.72 -9.84 -5.60
C ASN A 127 18.02 -8.37 -5.90
N ALA A 128 17.02 -7.49 -5.81
CA ALA A 128 17.25 -6.05 -5.98
C ALA A 128 18.22 -5.45 -4.96
N GLY A 129 18.30 -6.03 -3.77
CA GLY A 129 19.21 -5.59 -2.72
C GLY A 129 20.68 -6.03 -2.90
N GLU A 130 20.95 -6.87 -3.91
CA GLU A 130 22.30 -7.35 -4.20
C GLU A 130 23.05 -6.46 -5.19
N TYR A 131 22.35 -5.57 -5.90
CA TYR A 131 22.96 -4.62 -6.81
C TYR A 131 23.47 -3.40 -6.06
N THR A 132 24.76 -3.10 -6.21
CA THR A 132 25.43 -1.97 -5.55
C THR A 132 26.20 -1.09 -6.54
N MET A 133 26.33 0.17 -6.21
CA MET A 133 27.19 1.10 -6.93
C MET A 133 28.64 0.72 -6.72
N LYS A 134 29.40 0.54 -7.80
CA LYS A 134 30.79 0.07 -7.78
C LYS A 134 31.71 0.90 -6.86
N GLU A 135 31.57 2.20 -6.88
CA GLU A 135 32.49 3.10 -6.17
C GLU A 135 32.08 3.33 -4.72
N SER A 136 30.79 3.48 -4.45
CA SER A 136 30.30 3.84 -3.11
C SER A 136 29.84 2.65 -2.27
N GLY A 137 29.59 1.50 -2.90
CA GLY A 137 28.98 0.34 -2.26
C GLY A 137 27.50 0.53 -1.86
N LYS A 138 26.93 1.71 -2.14
CA LYS A 138 25.50 1.98 -1.85
C LYS A 138 24.60 1.12 -2.73
N PRO A 139 23.39 0.76 -2.27
CA PRO A 139 22.42 0.08 -3.11
C PRO A 139 22.20 0.81 -4.43
N PHE A 140 22.13 0.04 -5.51
CA PHE A 140 21.86 0.60 -6.84
C PHE A 140 20.45 1.14 -6.94
N PHE A 141 19.45 0.35 -6.47
CA PHE A 141 18.04 0.74 -6.49
C PHE A 141 17.68 1.58 -5.26
N ASP A 142 16.89 2.61 -5.47
CA ASP A 142 16.26 3.44 -4.42
C ASP A 142 14.86 2.92 -4.08
N VAL A 143 14.14 2.41 -5.08
CA VAL A 143 12.77 1.92 -4.96
C VAL A 143 12.61 0.61 -5.73
N VAL A 144 11.95 -0.33 -5.10
CA VAL A 144 11.57 -1.63 -5.66
C VAL A 144 10.05 -1.73 -5.69
N HIS A 145 9.50 -2.08 -6.84
CA HIS A 145 8.09 -2.33 -7.02
C HIS A 145 7.82 -3.84 -7.05
N ILE A 146 6.98 -4.31 -6.11
CA ILE A 146 6.42 -5.67 -6.14
C ILE A 146 5.38 -5.71 -7.26
N PHE A 147 5.69 -6.36 -8.37
CA PHE A 147 4.81 -6.45 -9.53
C PHE A 147 4.09 -7.80 -9.58
N ALA A 148 2.77 -7.87 -9.58
CA ALA A 148 1.87 -6.79 -9.22
C ALA A 148 0.54 -7.35 -8.70
N ALA A 149 -0.14 -6.57 -7.88
CA ALA A 149 -1.54 -6.83 -7.57
C ALA A 149 -2.44 -6.39 -8.72
N LYS A 150 -3.64 -6.98 -8.82
CA LYS A 150 -4.62 -6.64 -9.86
C LYS A 150 -5.86 -6.01 -9.23
N LEU A 151 -6.43 -5.01 -9.89
CA LEU A 151 -7.82 -4.68 -9.63
C LEU A 151 -8.71 -5.73 -10.27
N ASN A 152 -9.63 -6.25 -9.51
CA ASN A 152 -10.66 -7.20 -9.97
C ASN A 152 -12.01 -6.82 -9.38
N PHE A 153 -13.08 -7.42 -9.86
CA PHE A 153 -14.42 -7.12 -9.36
C PHE A 153 -15.28 -8.38 -9.26
N GLN A 154 -16.29 -8.32 -8.42
CA GLN A 154 -17.27 -9.40 -8.26
C GLN A 154 -18.31 -9.29 -9.40
N PRO A 155 -18.39 -10.27 -10.32
CA PRO A 155 -19.25 -10.15 -11.48
C PRO A 155 -20.72 -10.47 -11.19
N SER A 156 -21.06 -11.12 -10.06
CA SER A 156 -22.40 -11.56 -9.74
C SER A 156 -22.65 -11.69 -8.24
N GLY A 157 -23.89 -11.95 -7.85
CA GLY A 157 -24.28 -12.09 -6.45
C GLY A 157 -24.61 -10.78 -5.75
N SER A 158 -24.72 -10.80 -4.42
CA SER A 158 -25.09 -9.63 -3.61
C SER A 158 -24.08 -8.49 -3.66
N GLU A 159 -22.83 -8.76 -4.02
CA GLU A 159 -21.73 -7.81 -4.13
C GLU A 159 -21.34 -7.52 -5.60
N ALA A 160 -22.22 -7.81 -6.55
CA ALA A 160 -21.94 -7.57 -7.97
C ALA A 160 -21.47 -6.12 -8.22
N GLY A 161 -20.33 -5.97 -8.91
CA GLY A 161 -19.69 -4.68 -9.16
C GLY A 161 -18.76 -4.18 -8.06
N ARG A 162 -18.62 -4.89 -6.92
CA ARG A 162 -17.62 -4.55 -5.90
C ARG A 162 -16.21 -4.79 -6.43
N VAL A 163 -15.40 -3.75 -6.46
CA VAL A 163 -14.00 -3.82 -6.83
C VAL A 163 -13.15 -4.17 -5.60
N PHE A 164 -12.12 -4.93 -5.82
CA PHE A 164 -11.16 -5.34 -4.78
C PHE A 164 -9.75 -5.51 -5.37
N LEU A 165 -8.75 -5.50 -4.48
CA LEU A 165 -7.37 -5.74 -4.84
C LEU A 165 -7.07 -7.25 -4.76
N GLU A 166 -6.85 -7.88 -5.90
CA GLU A 166 -6.47 -9.28 -5.99
C GLU A 166 -4.94 -9.42 -5.90
N CYS A 167 -4.47 -9.95 -4.79
CA CYS A 167 -3.08 -10.36 -4.62
C CYS A 167 -2.95 -11.85 -4.94
N GLY A 168 -2.10 -12.20 -5.90
CA GLY A 168 -1.75 -13.60 -6.19
C GLY A 168 -1.03 -14.26 -5.01
N ASP A 169 -0.88 -15.58 -5.06
CA ASP A 169 -0.28 -16.35 -3.96
C ASP A 169 1.18 -15.94 -3.72
N ASP A 170 1.91 -15.54 -4.76
CA ASP A 170 3.29 -15.04 -4.65
C ASP A 170 3.37 -13.75 -3.84
N ILE A 171 2.45 -12.80 -4.07
CA ILE A 171 2.38 -11.55 -3.31
C ILE A 171 1.92 -11.82 -1.87
N LYS A 172 0.94 -12.69 -1.67
CA LYS A 172 0.50 -13.12 -0.33
C LYS A 172 1.65 -13.74 0.45
N TYR A 173 2.46 -14.59 -0.20
CA TYR A 173 3.65 -15.16 0.41
C TYR A 173 4.65 -14.10 0.85
N ILE A 174 4.91 -13.07 0.02
CA ILE A 174 5.78 -11.95 0.39
C ILE A 174 5.21 -11.20 1.60
N PHE A 175 3.91 -10.93 1.61
CA PHE A 175 3.26 -10.23 2.70
C PHE A 175 3.29 -11.02 4.02
N GLN A 176 3.01 -12.31 3.97
CA GLN A 176 3.09 -13.21 5.13
C GLN A 176 4.51 -13.34 5.68
N ASN A 177 5.52 -13.13 4.82
CA ASN A 177 6.94 -13.17 5.16
C ASN A 177 7.60 -11.79 5.06
N ALA A 178 6.87 -10.70 5.33
CA ALA A 178 7.36 -9.34 5.16
C ALA A 178 8.67 -9.06 5.92
N ASP A 179 8.83 -9.60 7.11
CA ASP A 179 10.05 -9.44 7.91
C ASP A 179 11.29 -10.13 7.28
N LYS A 180 11.08 -11.12 6.41
CA LYS A 180 12.15 -11.83 5.71
C LYS A 180 12.40 -11.31 4.29
N LEU A 181 11.39 -10.73 3.65
CA LEU A 181 11.43 -10.39 2.23
C LEU A 181 11.36 -8.89 1.95
N ILE A 182 10.61 -8.12 2.76
CA ILE A 182 10.49 -6.66 2.61
C ILE A 182 11.51 -5.94 3.49
N ARG A 183 11.55 -6.33 4.76
CA ARG A 183 12.36 -5.65 5.78
C ARG A 183 13.85 -5.58 5.44
N PRO A 184 14.52 -6.64 4.93
CA PRO A 184 15.93 -6.57 4.58
C PRO A 184 16.27 -5.53 3.50
N LEU A 185 15.35 -5.27 2.56
CA LEU A 185 15.53 -4.21 1.57
C LEU A 185 15.40 -2.83 2.23
N GLN A 186 14.41 -2.66 3.10
CA GLN A 186 14.21 -1.40 3.83
C GLN A 186 15.37 -1.08 4.78
N GLU A 187 15.97 -2.10 5.41
CA GLU A 187 17.19 -1.95 6.23
C GLU A 187 18.41 -1.49 5.41
N LYS A 188 18.47 -1.84 4.14
CA LYS A 188 19.46 -1.32 3.19
C LYS A 188 19.13 0.11 2.72
N GLY A 189 18.00 0.68 3.12
CA GLY A 189 17.53 2.01 2.71
C GLY A 189 16.67 2.01 1.44
N ILE A 190 16.44 0.84 0.84
CA ILE A 190 15.63 0.68 -0.37
C ILE A 190 14.15 0.76 0.00
N LYS A 191 13.38 1.57 -0.70
CA LYS A 191 11.93 1.66 -0.53
C LYS A 191 11.23 0.52 -1.27
N VAL A 192 10.18 -0.05 -0.66
CA VAL A 192 9.42 -1.16 -1.25
C VAL A 192 7.97 -0.73 -1.42
N CYS A 193 7.49 -0.71 -2.66
CA CYS A 193 6.14 -0.32 -3.04
C CYS A 193 5.38 -1.49 -3.67
N LEU A 194 4.06 -1.52 -3.52
CA LEU A 194 3.19 -2.44 -4.24
C LEU A 194 2.77 -1.79 -5.56
N SER A 195 3.07 -2.44 -6.68
CA SER A 195 2.50 -2.05 -7.97
C SER A 195 1.14 -2.71 -8.17
N MET A 196 0.24 -2.03 -8.87
CA MET A 196 -1.07 -2.54 -9.21
C MET A 196 -1.47 -2.17 -10.62
N PHE A 197 -2.23 -3.04 -11.27
CA PHE A 197 -2.72 -2.83 -12.62
C PHE A 197 -4.16 -3.31 -12.82
N GLY A 198 -4.72 -3.02 -13.99
CA GLY A 198 -6.08 -3.40 -14.34
C GLY A 198 -6.22 -4.85 -14.80
N SER A 199 -7.44 -5.37 -14.81
CA SER A 199 -7.79 -6.66 -15.40
C SER A 199 -9.28 -6.75 -15.76
N ASN A 200 -9.62 -7.52 -16.79
CA ASN A 200 -11.01 -7.88 -17.11
C ASN A 200 -12.00 -6.70 -17.18
N GLY A 201 -11.55 -5.57 -17.69
CA GLY A 201 -12.38 -4.37 -17.84
C GLY A 201 -12.35 -3.41 -16.66
N VAL A 202 -11.82 -3.81 -15.51
CA VAL A 202 -11.56 -2.89 -14.40
C VAL A 202 -10.12 -2.40 -14.43
N GLY A 203 -9.92 -1.11 -14.26
CA GLY A 203 -8.62 -0.48 -14.17
C GLY A 203 -8.66 0.77 -13.31
N LEU A 204 -7.55 1.47 -13.29
CA LEU A 204 -7.38 2.65 -12.42
C LEU A 204 -8.22 3.84 -12.89
N ALA A 205 -8.59 3.87 -14.18
CA ALA A 205 -9.22 5.01 -14.82
C ALA A 205 -10.76 4.91 -14.94
N ASN A 206 -11.40 3.83 -14.47
CA ASN A 206 -12.85 3.67 -14.60
C ASN A 206 -13.60 3.41 -13.29
N LEU A 207 -12.98 3.71 -12.16
CA LEU A 207 -13.64 3.60 -10.86
C LEU A 207 -14.58 4.78 -10.61
N SER A 208 -15.80 4.51 -10.11
CA SER A 208 -16.64 5.57 -9.58
C SER A 208 -15.99 6.23 -8.35
N LYS A 209 -16.49 7.41 -7.94
CA LYS A 209 -15.94 8.11 -6.77
C LYS A 209 -15.97 7.23 -5.52
N GLU A 210 -17.09 6.57 -5.24
CA GLU A 210 -17.28 5.71 -4.08
C GLU A 210 -16.36 4.48 -4.14
N THR A 211 -16.19 3.93 -5.32
CA THR A 211 -15.30 2.78 -5.54
C THR A 211 -13.84 3.18 -5.38
N ALA A 212 -13.42 4.33 -5.89
CA ALA A 212 -12.07 4.85 -5.69
C ALA A 212 -11.74 5.04 -4.20
N ILE A 213 -12.68 5.57 -3.40
CA ILE A 213 -12.55 5.69 -1.94
C ILE A 213 -12.39 4.31 -1.28
N SER A 214 -13.20 3.32 -1.70
CA SER A 214 -13.13 1.96 -1.15
C SER A 214 -11.81 1.27 -1.49
N VAL A 215 -11.38 1.34 -2.74
CA VAL A 215 -10.11 0.79 -3.22
C VAL A 215 -8.92 1.47 -2.52
N ALA A 216 -8.93 2.80 -2.36
CA ALA A 216 -7.86 3.50 -1.66
C ALA A 216 -7.73 3.07 -0.18
N LYS A 217 -8.85 2.75 0.50
CA LYS A 217 -8.84 2.19 1.86
C LYS A 217 -8.23 0.79 1.90
N GLU A 218 -8.53 -0.03 0.89
CA GLU A 218 -7.96 -1.37 0.77
C GLU A 218 -6.46 -1.31 0.48
N ILE A 219 -6.02 -0.41 -0.43
CA ILE A 219 -4.60 -0.14 -0.68
C ILE A 219 -3.89 0.28 0.61
N LYS A 220 -4.46 1.24 1.34
CA LYS A 220 -3.93 1.67 2.65
C LYS A 220 -3.78 0.48 3.60
N TYR A 221 -4.77 -0.39 3.67
CA TYR A 221 -4.70 -1.58 4.52
C TYR A 221 -3.48 -2.44 4.19
N TYR A 222 -3.23 -2.74 2.90
CA TYR A 222 -2.04 -3.52 2.51
C TYR A 222 -0.75 -2.77 2.81
N VAL A 223 -0.65 -1.50 2.46
CA VAL A 223 0.55 -0.69 2.68
C VAL A 223 0.92 -0.60 4.15
N GLU A 224 -0.05 -0.34 5.02
CA GLU A 224 0.19 -0.22 6.46
C GLU A 224 0.39 -1.57 7.14
N THR A 225 -0.43 -2.57 6.82
CA THR A 225 -0.37 -3.89 7.44
C THR A 225 0.98 -4.56 7.20
N TYR A 226 1.49 -4.50 5.98
CA TYR A 226 2.75 -5.14 5.63
C TYR A 226 3.96 -4.20 5.66
N GLY A 227 3.73 -2.94 6.04
CA GLY A 227 4.79 -1.95 6.25
C GLY A 227 5.50 -1.53 4.97
N LEU A 228 4.76 -1.47 3.86
CA LEU A 228 5.27 -0.98 2.60
C LEU A 228 5.56 0.53 2.65
N ASP A 229 6.45 0.99 1.81
CA ASP A 229 6.80 2.40 1.71
C ASP A 229 5.86 3.20 0.81
N GLY A 230 5.05 2.52 -0.01
CA GLY A 230 4.12 3.19 -0.92
C GLY A 230 3.43 2.26 -1.90
N VAL A 231 2.91 2.88 -2.94
CA VAL A 231 2.14 2.24 -4.01
C VAL A 231 2.57 2.78 -5.36
N ASP A 232 2.50 1.93 -6.37
CA ASP A 232 2.75 2.26 -7.76
C ASP A 232 1.50 1.94 -8.60
N PHE A 233 1.16 2.84 -9.50
CA PHE A 233 0.00 2.73 -10.36
C PHE A 233 0.41 2.49 -11.80
N ASP A 234 -0.01 1.34 -12.34
CA ASP A 234 0.24 0.91 -13.72
C ASP A 234 -1.10 0.59 -14.39
N ASP A 235 -1.63 1.51 -15.20
CA ASP A 235 -2.94 1.33 -15.84
C ASP A 235 -2.84 0.50 -17.13
N GLU A 236 -2.45 -0.75 -16.97
CA GLU A 236 -2.35 -1.73 -18.05
C GLU A 236 -3.47 -2.79 -17.97
N TRP A 237 -3.71 -3.50 -19.05
CA TRP A 237 -4.54 -4.72 -19.15
C TRP A 237 -6.01 -4.57 -18.77
N ALA A 238 -6.51 -3.37 -18.58
CA ALA A 238 -7.90 -3.13 -18.21
C ALA A 238 -8.91 -3.42 -19.34
N ASP A 239 -8.48 -3.34 -20.61
CA ASP A 239 -9.34 -3.62 -21.79
C ASP A 239 -10.66 -2.84 -21.79
N TYR A 240 -10.63 -1.56 -21.38
CA TYR A 240 -11.80 -0.71 -21.16
C TYR A 240 -12.83 -0.75 -22.31
N LYS A 241 -12.35 -0.79 -23.56
CA LYS A 241 -13.24 -0.82 -24.75
C LYS A 241 -14.04 -2.10 -24.88
N LYS A 242 -13.49 -3.19 -24.39
CA LYS A 242 -14.08 -4.52 -24.55
C LYS A 242 -15.22 -4.77 -23.55
N HIS A 243 -15.14 -4.22 -22.37
CA HIS A 243 -16.00 -4.64 -21.26
C HIS A 243 -17.11 -3.66 -20.88
N ASN A 244 -16.94 -2.33 -21.07
CA ASN A 244 -17.96 -1.29 -20.79
C ASN A 244 -18.67 -1.46 -19.45
N LEU A 245 -17.94 -1.73 -18.36
CA LEU A 245 -18.50 -2.10 -17.05
C LEU A 245 -19.45 -1.05 -16.48
N GLN A 246 -19.25 0.24 -16.81
CA GLN A 246 -20.11 1.35 -16.39
C GLN A 246 -21.56 1.22 -16.86
N ASN A 247 -21.83 0.45 -17.90
CA ASN A 247 -23.19 0.22 -18.40
C ASN A 247 -23.91 -0.87 -17.57
N THR A 248 -23.19 -1.63 -16.76
CA THR A 248 -23.72 -2.78 -16.03
C THR A 248 -23.68 -2.57 -14.51
N TYR A 249 -22.65 -1.92 -14.00
CA TYR A 249 -22.39 -1.82 -12.56
C TYR A 249 -22.20 -0.37 -12.10
N LYS A 250 -22.85 0.00 -11.02
CA LYS A 250 -22.75 1.35 -10.42
C LYS A 250 -21.35 1.72 -9.88
N GLY A 251 -20.51 0.72 -9.65
CA GLY A 251 -19.14 0.92 -9.17
C GLY A 251 -18.17 1.46 -10.20
N PHE A 252 -18.62 1.65 -11.45
CA PHE A 252 -17.77 2.05 -12.58
C PHE A 252 -18.30 3.28 -13.29
N ASP A 253 -17.39 4.12 -13.74
CA ASP A 253 -17.63 5.26 -14.62
C ASP A 253 -16.96 5.01 -15.99
N ALA A 254 -17.26 5.88 -16.97
CA ALA A 254 -16.53 5.87 -18.23
C ALA A 254 -15.03 6.14 -17.97
N PRO A 255 -14.13 5.38 -18.61
CA PRO A 255 -12.70 5.53 -18.36
C PRO A 255 -12.20 6.94 -18.68
N SER A 256 -11.50 7.56 -17.73
CA SER A 256 -10.96 8.92 -17.89
C SER A 256 -9.73 9.16 -17.02
N GLY A 257 -8.89 10.14 -17.40
CA GLY A 257 -7.78 10.61 -16.57
C GLY A 257 -8.26 11.22 -15.25
N ASP A 258 -9.45 11.80 -15.21
CA ASP A 258 -10.03 12.38 -13.98
C ASP A 258 -10.37 11.30 -12.94
N ASN A 259 -10.92 10.16 -13.37
CA ASN A 259 -11.19 9.04 -12.47
C ASN A 259 -9.90 8.43 -11.95
N TYR A 260 -8.88 8.32 -12.81
CA TYR A 260 -7.55 7.87 -12.38
C TYR A 260 -6.95 8.83 -11.36
N ALA A 261 -6.99 10.13 -11.64
CA ALA A 261 -6.51 11.17 -10.73
C ALA A 261 -7.25 11.14 -9.37
N ARG A 262 -8.53 10.80 -9.37
CA ARG A 262 -9.32 10.64 -8.15
C ARG A 262 -8.80 9.50 -7.27
N LEU A 263 -8.45 8.35 -7.84
CA LEU A 263 -7.84 7.26 -7.07
C LEU A 263 -6.52 7.71 -6.44
N ILE A 264 -5.66 8.41 -7.19
CA ILE A 264 -4.41 9.00 -6.70
C ILE A 264 -4.69 9.95 -5.52
N TYR A 265 -5.67 10.85 -5.68
CA TYR A 265 -6.09 11.78 -4.63
C TYR A 265 -6.50 11.05 -3.34
N GLU A 266 -7.36 10.05 -3.45
CA GLU A 266 -7.84 9.30 -2.29
C GLU A 266 -6.69 8.55 -1.59
N CYS A 267 -5.76 7.99 -2.35
CA CYS A 267 -4.57 7.35 -1.78
C CYS A 267 -3.67 8.37 -1.07
N ARG A 268 -3.39 9.53 -1.69
CA ARG A 268 -2.57 10.59 -1.06
C ARG A 268 -3.23 11.11 0.21
N ARG A 269 -4.54 11.34 0.20
CA ARG A 269 -5.32 11.79 1.36
C ARG A 269 -5.26 10.81 2.53
N LEU A 270 -5.30 9.51 2.24
CA LEU A 270 -5.26 8.45 3.26
C LEU A 270 -3.85 8.08 3.71
N MET A 271 -2.85 8.34 2.88
CA MET A 271 -1.45 7.95 3.11
C MET A 271 -0.49 9.11 2.75
N PRO A 272 -0.55 10.25 3.47
CA PRO A 272 0.18 11.47 3.11
C PRO A 272 1.70 11.29 3.06
N ASP A 273 2.25 10.39 3.87
CA ASP A 273 3.69 10.17 4.03
C ASP A 273 4.22 8.97 3.20
N LYS A 274 3.36 8.34 2.39
CA LYS A 274 3.75 7.19 1.57
C LYS A 274 4.10 7.59 0.15
N LEU A 275 5.02 6.88 -0.48
CA LEU A 275 5.32 7.08 -1.89
C LEU A 275 4.13 6.74 -2.77
N ILE A 276 3.85 7.58 -3.74
CA ILE A 276 2.91 7.32 -4.83
C ILE A 276 3.64 7.52 -6.14
N THR A 277 3.76 6.47 -6.93
CA THR A 277 4.38 6.51 -8.23
C THR A 277 3.39 6.10 -9.32
N VAL A 278 3.62 6.56 -10.54
CA VAL A 278 2.76 6.29 -11.68
C VAL A 278 3.61 5.83 -12.85
N TYR A 279 3.34 4.62 -13.33
CA TYR A 279 3.91 4.09 -14.55
C TYR A 279 3.13 4.60 -15.76
N GLU A 280 3.80 5.33 -16.62
CA GLU A 280 3.21 5.77 -17.89
C GLU A 280 3.45 4.72 -18.97
N PHE A 281 2.41 4.02 -19.39
CA PHE A 281 2.50 3.09 -20.52
C PHE A 281 2.88 3.85 -21.81
N GLY A 282 3.96 3.42 -22.47
CA GLY A 282 4.63 4.17 -23.55
C GLY A 282 3.84 4.37 -24.83
N THR A 283 2.90 3.52 -25.13
CA THR A 283 1.91 3.75 -26.18
C THR A 283 0.68 4.35 -25.52
N PRO A 284 0.10 5.43 -26.09
CA PRO A 284 -1.13 5.93 -25.51
C PRO A 284 -2.07 4.74 -25.36
N PRO A 285 -2.52 4.43 -24.14
CA PRO A 285 -3.48 3.37 -23.98
C PRO A 285 -4.61 3.73 -24.88
N LEU A 286 -4.80 2.91 -25.80
CA LEU A 286 -5.88 2.79 -26.75
C LEU A 286 -6.76 4.03 -27.04
N ASN A 287 -6.76 5.12 -26.26
CA ASN A 287 -7.57 6.33 -26.46
C ASN A 287 -7.05 7.62 -25.85
N GLY A 288 -5.88 7.76 -25.34
CA GLY A 288 -5.42 9.07 -24.80
C GLY A 288 -6.29 9.73 -23.69
N THR A 289 -7.50 9.23 -23.48
CA THR A 289 -8.48 9.77 -22.54
C THR A 289 -8.34 9.21 -21.12
N THR A 290 -7.62 8.10 -20.96
CA THR A 290 -7.39 7.46 -19.65
C THR A 290 -6.09 7.89 -19.02
N ARG A 291 -5.25 8.62 -19.75
CA ARG A 291 -3.95 9.08 -19.25
C ARG A 291 -4.15 10.11 -18.14
N VAL A 292 -3.45 9.90 -17.03
CA VAL A 292 -3.33 10.92 -16.00
C VAL A 292 -2.19 11.89 -16.34
N THR A 293 -2.40 13.17 -16.12
CA THR A 293 -1.37 14.22 -16.28
C THR A 293 -1.30 15.08 -15.02
N GLY A 294 -0.13 15.69 -14.79
CA GLY A 294 0.13 16.46 -13.59
C GLY A 294 -0.77 17.69 -13.38
N ASP A 295 -1.38 18.22 -14.44
CA ASP A 295 -2.26 19.39 -14.39
C ASP A 295 -3.74 19.07 -14.13
N ILE A 296 -4.12 17.78 -14.14
CA ILE A 296 -5.48 17.37 -13.72
C ILE A 296 -5.70 17.78 -12.25
N VAL A 297 -6.88 18.34 -11.97
CA VAL A 297 -7.24 18.85 -10.64
C VAL A 297 -8.37 18.02 -10.02
N VAL A 298 -8.14 17.52 -8.82
CA VAL A 298 -9.15 16.82 -8.00
C VAL A 298 -9.25 17.54 -6.65
N GLU A 299 -10.46 17.96 -6.25
CA GLU A 299 -10.71 18.62 -4.95
C GLU A 299 -9.71 19.77 -4.67
N ASN A 300 -9.44 20.60 -5.71
CA ASN A 300 -8.49 21.72 -5.71
C ASN A 300 -7.00 21.35 -5.58
N GLN A 301 -6.61 20.10 -5.77
CA GLN A 301 -5.22 19.66 -5.79
C GLN A 301 -4.84 19.14 -7.18
N LYS A 302 -3.67 19.50 -7.68
CA LYS A 302 -3.15 18.98 -8.93
C LYS A 302 -2.52 17.61 -8.72
N VAL A 303 -2.60 16.76 -9.72
CA VAL A 303 -1.94 15.42 -9.66
C VAL A 303 -0.45 15.53 -9.37
N VAL A 304 0.25 16.52 -9.95
CA VAL A 304 1.67 16.75 -9.70
C VAL A 304 2.02 16.98 -8.22
N ASP A 305 1.07 17.50 -7.44
CA ASP A 305 1.25 17.72 -6.00
C ASP A 305 0.91 16.48 -5.16
N MET A 306 0.39 15.43 -5.81
CA MET A 306 -0.10 14.21 -5.16
C MET A 306 0.76 12.97 -5.42
N ILE A 307 1.62 13.01 -6.45
CA ILE A 307 2.56 11.92 -6.79
C ILE A 307 3.98 12.33 -6.45
N ASP A 308 4.86 11.34 -6.30
CA ASP A 308 6.29 11.57 -6.06
C ASP A 308 7.10 11.41 -7.34
N TYR A 309 6.79 10.40 -8.16
CA TYR A 309 7.50 10.11 -9.41
C TYR A 309 6.58 9.51 -10.45
N THR A 310 6.93 9.73 -11.71
CA THR A 310 6.33 9.04 -12.86
C THR A 310 7.41 8.64 -13.85
N TYR A 311 7.14 7.67 -14.70
CA TYR A 311 8.14 7.06 -15.57
C TYR A 311 7.64 6.94 -17.00
N TYR A 312 8.59 6.87 -17.94
CA TYR A 312 8.29 6.49 -19.30
C TYR A 312 8.01 4.98 -19.37
N GLY A 313 6.89 4.60 -19.94
CA GLY A 313 6.40 3.24 -19.95
C GLY A 313 6.87 2.39 -21.13
N SER A 314 8.15 2.41 -21.47
CA SER A 314 8.68 1.56 -22.56
C SER A 314 10.08 1.10 -22.22
N TYR A 315 10.23 -0.18 -21.96
CA TYR A 315 11.52 -0.79 -21.65
C TYR A 315 12.52 -0.61 -22.79
N GLY A 316 13.78 -0.32 -22.46
CA GLY A 316 14.83 -0.06 -23.43
C GLY A 316 14.74 1.28 -24.16
N SER A 317 13.83 2.16 -23.78
CA SER A 317 13.66 3.49 -24.34
C SER A 317 14.00 4.58 -23.33
N TYR A 318 14.67 5.63 -23.81
CA TYR A 318 14.94 6.81 -22.97
C TYR A 318 13.74 7.75 -22.96
N ALA A 319 13.46 8.34 -21.82
CA ALA A 319 12.51 9.43 -21.70
C ALA A 319 13.02 10.64 -22.49
N THR A 320 12.42 10.92 -23.63
CA THR A 320 12.72 12.12 -24.42
C THR A 320 11.57 13.11 -24.27
N ASN A 321 11.80 14.22 -23.53
CA ASN A 321 10.90 15.39 -23.47
C ASN A 321 9.41 15.09 -23.20
N ARG A 322 9.10 14.00 -22.50
CA ARG A 322 7.69 13.66 -22.18
C ARG A 322 7.16 14.33 -20.92
N GLU A 323 8.03 14.88 -20.08
CA GLU A 323 7.63 15.68 -18.93
C GLU A 323 6.63 16.78 -19.30
N ASN A 324 6.79 17.40 -20.48
CA ASN A 324 5.84 18.38 -21.01
C ASN A 324 4.49 17.77 -21.39
N THR A 325 4.47 16.52 -21.85
CA THR A 325 3.23 15.81 -22.20
C THR A 325 2.47 15.36 -20.97
N VAL A 326 3.16 14.83 -19.96
CA VAL A 326 2.57 14.38 -18.69
C VAL A 326 2.40 15.53 -17.68
N LYS A 327 2.94 16.72 -17.97
CA LYS A 327 2.79 17.94 -17.15
C LYS A 327 3.34 17.79 -15.74
N VAL A 328 4.52 17.22 -15.62
CA VAL A 328 5.26 17.11 -14.36
C VAL A 328 6.65 17.75 -14.49
N PRO A 329 7.25 18.24 -13.39
CA PRO A 329 8.64 18.69 -13.37
C PRO A 329 9.61 17.59 -13.82
N ARG A 330 10.71 17.98 -14.47
CA ARG A 330 11.69 17.03 -15.01
C ARG A 330 12.27 16.09 -13.95
N GLU A 331 12.44 16.57 -12.74
CA GLU A 331 12.98 15.82 -11.60
C GLU A 331 12.04 14.73 -11.09
N MET A 332 10.76 14.79 -11.43
CA MET A 332 9.74 13.78 -11.09
C MET A 332 9.51 12.78 -12.22
N TYR A 333 10.11 13.00 -13.38
CA TYR A 333 9.89 12.18 -14.57
C TYR A 333 11.17 11.45 -14.98
N GLY A 334 11.14 10.14 -14.98
CA GLY A 334 12.27 9.29 -15.30
C GLY A 334 12.11 8.43 -16.55
N PRO A 335 13.18 7.76 -16.99
CA PRO A 335 13.09 6.67 -17.95
C PRO A 335 12.28 5.51 -17.34
N CYS A 336 11.93 4.53 -18.17
CA CYS A 336 11.29 3.32 -17.69
C CYS A 336 12.16 2.65 -16.61
N PRO A 337 11.55 2.25 -15.48
CA PRO A 337 12.26 1.48 -14.47
C PRO A 337 12.83 0.17 -15.02
N VAL A 338 13.89 -0.30 -14.39
CA VAL A 338 14.47 -1.60 -14.75
C VAL A 338 13.49 -2.71 -14.39
N ASN A 339 13.21 -3.61 -15.34
CA ASN A 339 12.58 -4.87 -15.01
C ASN A 339 13.68 -5.92 -14.77
N LEU A 340 13.83 -6.35 -13.52
CA LEU A 340 14.92 -7.23 -13.11
C LEU A 340 14.86 -8.58 -13.82
N ASN A 341 13.68 -9.09 -14.10
CA ASN A 341 13.47 -10.34 -14.83
C ASN A 341 14.00 -10.28 -16.26
N PHE A 342 13.92 -9.11 -16.91
CA PHE A 342 14.45 -8.93 -18.25
C PHE A 342 15.98 -8.93 -18.27
N ILE A 343 16.62 -8.44 -17.22
CA ILE A 343 18.08 -8.51 -17.10
C ILE A 343 18.56 -9.95 -16.94
N VAL A 344 17.86 -10.74 -16.13
CA VAL A 344 18.27 -12.12 -15.77
C VAL A 344 17.89 -13.13 -16.83
N ASN A 345 16.71 -12.98 -17.46
CA ASN A 345 16.10 -14.00 -18.31
C ASN A 345 16.34 -13.78 -19.80
N ASP A 346 16.91 -12.66 -20.23
CA ASP A 346 17.13 -12.34 -21.65
C ASP A 346 18.38 -13.02 -22.25
N GLY A 347 18.70 -14.25 -21.78
CA GLY A 347 19.70 -15.13 -22.37
C GLY A 347 21.13 -14.54 -22.44
N GLY A 348 21.42 -13.56 -21.61
CA GLY A 348 22.72 -12.88 -21.59
C GLY A 348 22.88 -11.85 -22.71
N GLN A 349 21.84 -11.50 -23.42
CA GLN A 349 21.87 -10.30 -24.26
C GLN A 349 21.93 -9.09 -23.32
N LYS A 350 23.09 -8.48 -23.26
CA LYS A 350 23.26 -7.21 -22.57
C LYS A 350 22.31 -6.22 -23.24
N ASN A 351 21.25 -5.85 -22.53
CA ASN A 351 20.49 -4.69 -22.95
C ASN A 351 21.39 -3.48 -22.70
N GLU A 352 22.08 -3.00 -23.73
CA GLU A 352 23.04 -1.89 -23.65
C GLU A 352 22.39 -0.58 -23.17
N ASN A 353 21.08 -0.60 -22.93
CA ASN A 353 20.28 0.54 -22.50
C ASN A 353 20.03 0.58 -20.98
N TYR A 354 20.58 -0.36 -20.20
CA TYR A 354 20.53 -0.35 -18.73
C TYR A 354 21.90 -0.07 -18.13
#